data_bf91f62ee4541cafe10882f705ef99fc
#
_entry.id   bf91f62ee4541cafe10882f705ef99fc
#
_cell.length_a   1.000
_cell.length_b   1.000
_cell.length_c   1.000
_cell.angle_alpha   90.00
_cell.angle_beta   90.00
_cell.angle_gamma   90.00
#
_symmetry.space_group_name_H-M   'P 1'
#
loop_
_entity.id
_entity.type
_entity.pdbx_description
1 polymer ?
#
loop_
_entity_poly.entity_id
_entity_poly.type
_entity_poly.pdbx_seq_one_letter_code
_entity_poly.pdbx_strand_id
1 'polypeptide(L)'
;NLVQVASGILSALDSQAFIDHAAEIGDALWRDDEASLNSLAEQLGCNPLETVKERLDAGNARREELKHYSGAMFFYGDEWYWGVDRLYHLEQRLAELGIDRSPGTSLIVPRPEVEPGERVDNGSLTLEIYPSLRSPYTAISFDRAVKLARDTGVNLQVRPVLPMVMRGVPATRQKGMYIFRDTAREARAAGVTFGNFYDPIGEPARRGYSLYPWASEQGKGAALISAFLSCAFTKGININRDKGLKKVVELAGLDWSQAQKIVGQPGWEKLLEDNRQEMYASGLWGVPSFRLLDKSG
;
A
#
# COMPACT_ATOMS: atom_id res chain seq x y z
N ASN A 1 -9.61 23.14 19.72
CA ASN A 1 -9.21 22.14 18.76
C ASN A 1 -8.21 21.17 19.41
N LEU A 2 -8.63 19.91 19.62
CA LEU A 2 -7.85 18.89 20.34
C LEU A 2 -6.48 18.61 19.70
N VAL A 3 -6.38 18.69 18.36
CA VAL A 3 -5.11 18.55 17.66
C VAL A 3 -4.12 19.65 18.07
N GLN A 4 -4.57 20.86 18.30
CA GLN A 4 -3.69 21.96 18.75
C GLN A 4 -3.19 21.72 20.18
N VAL A 5 -4.07 21.26 21.08
CA VAL A 5 -3.70 20.92 22.46
C VAL A 5 -2.67 19.79 22.47
N ALA A 6 -2.97 18.67 21.82
CA ALA A 6 -2.07 17.53 21.72
C ALA A 6 -0.71 17.92 21.11
N SER A 7 -0.70 18.72 20.03
CA SER A 7 0.54 19.22 19.42
C SER A 7 1.29 20.17 20.36
N GLY A 8 0.58 20.99 21.12
CA GLY A 8 1.15 21.87 22.15
C GLY A 8 1.88 21.07 23.23
N ILE A 9 1.23 20.02 23.76
CA ILE A 9 1.83 19.11 24.74
C ILE A 9 3.06 18.42 24.14
N LEU A 10 2.90 17.71 23.02
CA LEU A 10 4.00 16.97 22.38
C LEU A 10 5.20 17.87 22.07
N SER A 11 4.95 19.13 21.70
CA SER A 11 6.03 20.08 21.43
C SER A 11 6.72 20.61 22.69
N ALA A 12 6.13 20.49 23.87
CA ALA A 12 6.75 20.88 25.14
C ALA A 12 7.67 19.79 25.71
N LEU A 13 7.48 18.54 25.29
CA LEU A 13 8.22 17.40 25.84
C LEU A 13 9.67 17.35 25.33
N ASP A 14 10.58 16.90 26.19
CA ASP A 14 11.88 16.41 25.79
C ASP A 14 11.78 14.96 25.26
N SER A 15 12.89 14.40 24.82
CA SER A 15 12.89 13.06 24.22
C SER A 15 12.44 11.96 25.18
N GLN A 16 12.77 12.04 26.46
CA GLN A 16 12.38 11.01 27.43
C GLN A 16 10.91 11.14 27.77
N ALA A 17 10.43 12.34 28.10
CA ALA A 17 9.03 12.61 28.37
C ALA A 17 8.13 12.28 27.14
N PHE A 18 8.63 12.48 25.92
CA PHE A 18 7.93 12.05 24.70
C PHE A 18 7.74 10.53 24.67
N ILE A 19 8.79 9.75 24.95
CA ILE A 19 8.70 8.28 25.00
C ILE A 19 7.69 7.83 26.04
N ASP A 20 7.68 8.49 27.20
CA ASP A 20 6.84 8.09 28.33
C ASP A 20 5.35 8.45 28.13
N HIS A 21 5.04 9.53 27.42
CA HIS A 21 3.68 10.11 27.37
C HIS A 21 3.04 10.19 25.97
N ALA A 22 3.81 10.00 24.88
CA ALA A 22 3.24 10.18 23.53
C ALA A 22 2.07 9.23 23.22
N ALA A 23 2.10 8.01 23.76
CA ALA A 23 1.03 7.04 23.57
C ALA A 23 -0.26 7.48 24.27
N GLU A 24 -0.17 7.98 25.49
CA GLU A 24 -1.31 8.47 26.28
C GLU A 24 -1.94 9.71 25.64
N ILE A 25 -1.11 10.66 25.19
CA ILE A 25 -1.58 11.85 24.47
C ILE A 25 -2.26 11.48 23.15
N GLY A 26 -1.67 10.52 22.41
CA GLY A 26 -2.25 10.02 21.18
C GLY A 26 -3.59 9.33 21.41
N ASP A 27 -3.70 8.50 22.43
CA ASP A 27 -4.93 7.78 22.78
C ASP A 27 -6.07 8.75 23.16
N ALA A 28 -5.77 9.75 24.00
CA ALA A 28 -6.72 10.79 24.35
C ALA A 28 -7.18 11.60 23.11
N LEU A 29 -6.27 11.94 22.20
CA LEU A 29 -6.60 12.61 20.95
C LEU A 29 -7.53 11.78 20.06
N TRP A 30 -7.23 10.49 19.86
CA TRP A 30 -8.01 9.63 18.98
C TRP A 30 -9.37 9.22 19.55
N ARG A 31 -9.56 9.35 20.86
CA ARG A 31 -10.86 9.16 21.55
C ARG A 31 -11.68 10.44 21.68
N ASP A 32 -11.20 11.56 21.17
CA ASP A 32 -11.79 12.88 21.38
C ASP A 32 -11.97 13.24 22.88
N ASP A 33 -11.03 12.76 23.73
CA ASP A 33 -11.06 12.97 25.18
C ASP A 33 -10.41 14.31 25.55
N GLU A 34 -11.23 15.37 25.50
CA GLU A 34 -10.81 16.73 25.83
C GLU A 34 -10.37 16.86 27.29
N ALA A 35 -11.03 16.17 28.20
CA ALA A 35 -10.73 16.25 29.64
C ALA A 35 -9.33 15.70 29.95
N SER A 36 -9.00 14.53 29.40
CA SER A 36 -7.67 13.92 29.53
C SER A 36 -6.60 14.79 28.88
N LEU A 37 -6.82 15.34 27.69
CA LEU A 37 -5.85 16.23 27.04
C LEU A 37 -5.60 17.50 27.85
N ASN A 38 -6.63 18.11 28.42
CA ASN A 38 -6.46 19.30 29.27
C ASN A 38 -5.68 18.97 30.55
N SER A 39 -5.97 17.84 31.20
CA SER A 39 -5.21 17.37 32.36
C SER A 39 -3.74 17.12 32.04
N LEU A 40 -3.46 16.49 30.91
CA LEU A 40 -2.09 16.26 30.42
C LEU A 40 -1.37 17.57 30.09
N ALA A 41 -2.08 18.56 29.54
CA ALA A 41 -1.53 19.88 29.26
C ALA A 41 -1.14 20.64 30.55
N GLU A 42 -1.93 20.51 31.61
CA GLU A 42 -1.61 21.08 32.93
C GLU A 42 -0.41 20.39 33.59
N GLN A 43 -0.33 19.08 33.44
CA GLN A 43 0.70 18.26 34.06
C GLN A 43 2.08 18.34 33.34
N LEU A 44 2.06 18.27 32.02
CA LEU A 44 3.27 18.14 31.18
C LEU A 44 3.70 19.46 30.54
N GLY A 45 2.85 20.48 30.59
CA GLY A 45 3.02 21.73 29.86
C GLY A 45 2.45 21.67 28.45
N CYS A 46 2.14 22.84 27.89
CA CYS A 46 1.60 22.97 26.54
C CYS A 46 2.17 24.24 25.91
N ASN A 47 2.91 24.10 24.84
CA ASN A 47 3.46 25.23 24.09
C ASN A 47 2.36 25.97 23.29
N PRO A 48 2.51 27.30 23.13
CA PRO A 48 1.63 28.06 22.29
C PRO A 48 1.74 27.66 20.81
N LEU A 49 0.70 27.93 20.04
CA LEU A 49 0.61 27.55 18.63
C LEU A 49 1.78 28.04 17.77
N GLU A 50 2.34 29.18 18.09
CA GLU A 50 3.51 29.74 17.39
C GLU A 50 4.72 28.82 17.53
N THR A 51 5.06 28.37 18.73
CA THR A 51 6.15 27.41 18.99
C THR A 51 5.88 26.05 18.33
N VAL A 52 4.62 25.57 18.36
CA VAL A 52 4.22 24.35 17.65
C VAL A 52 4.51 24.49 16.16
N LYS A 53 4.13 25.62 15.57
CA LYS A 53 4.35 25.90 14.15
C LYS A 53 5.83 25.92 13.80
N GLU A 54 6.66 26.60 14.60
CA GLU A 54 8.13 26.63 14.39
C GLU A 54 8.73 25.22 14.40
N ARG A 55 8.33 24.37 15.36
CA ARG A 55 8.78 22.97 15.41
C ARG A 55 8.31 22.11 14.23
N LEU A 56 7.07 22.30 13.80
CA LEU A 56 6.54 21.63 12.61
C LEU A 56 7.27 22.07 11.34
N ASP A 57 7.56 23.36 11.18
CA ASP A 57 8.31 23.90 10.05
C ASP A 57 9.74 23.36 10.02
N ALA A 58 10.43 23.32 11.18
CA ALA A 58 11.75 22.69 11.30
C ALA A 58 11.72 21.19 10.96
N GLY A 59 10.73 20.44 11.46
CA GLY A 59 10.53 19.04 11.15
C GLY A 59 10.23 18.80 9.67
N ASN A 60 9.42 19.65 9.05
CA ASN A 60 9.14 19.59 7.62
C ASN A 60 10.38 19.87 6.78
N ALA A 61 11.17 20.89 7.13
CA ALA A 61 12.43 21.21 6.46
C ALA A 61 13.42 20.04 6.55
N ARG A 62 13.55 19.42 7.74
CA ARG A 62 14.41 18.24 7.92
C ARG A 62 13.94 17.04 7.11
N ARG A 63 12.63 16.78 7.08
CA ARG A 63 12.04 15.72 6.25
C ARG A 63 12.31 15.95 4.76
N GLU A 64 12.19 17.19 4.29
CA GLU A 64 12.45 17.56 2.89
C GLU A 64 13.92 17.40 2.52
N GLU A 65 14.84 17.84 3.38
CA GLU A 65 16.28 17.61 3.24
C GLU A 65 16.60 16.12 3.10
N LEU A 66 15.97 15.29 3.94
CA LEU A 66 16.09 13.83 3.92
C LEU A 66 15.27 13.16 2.81
N LYS A 67 14.62 13.97 1.95
CA LYS A 67 13.90 13.53 0.74
C LYS A 67 12.72 12.60 1.01
N HIS A 68 11.89 12.94 2.01
CA HIS A 68 10.62 12.25 2.24
C HIS A 68 9.42 13.20 2.15
N TYR A 69 8.23 12.61 1.89
CA TYR A 69 6.99 13.37 1.61
C TYR A 69 5.92 13.25 2.71
N SER A 70 6.09 12.36 3.69
CA SER A 70 5.08 12.08 4.73
C SER A 70 5.65 12.23 6.13
N GLY A 71 4.79 12.54 7.10
CA GLY A 71 5.08 12.44 8.53
C GLY A 71 4.94 11.01 9.07
N ALA A 72 5.12 10.84 10.39
CA ALA A 72 5.06 9.56 11.10
C ALA A 72 6.00 8.48 10.51
N MET A 73 7.21 8.89 10.16
CA MET A 73 8.23 8.07 9.52
C MET A 73 9.46 7.94 10.41
N PHE A 74 10.12 6.79 10.33
CA PHE A 74 11.42 6.59 10.95
C PHE A 74 12.51 6.67 9.89
N PHE A 75 13.62 7.35 10.21
CA PHE A 75 14.77 7.47 9.35
C PHE A 75 16.02 6.94 10.05
N TYR A 76 16.69 5.97 9.43
CA TYR A 76 17.93 5.41 9.92
C TYR A 76 18.81 4.91 8.76
N GLY A 77 20.11 5.26 8.78
CA GLY A 77 21.10 4.76 7.81
C GLY A 77 20.72 5.03 6.35
N ASP A 78 20.28 6.26 6.03
CA ASP A 78 19.81 6.71 4.72
C ASP A 78 18.56 5.98 4.20
N GLU A 79 17.84 5.27 5.07
CA GLU A 79 16.60 4.59 4.75
C GLU A 79 15.42 5.11 5.57
N TRP A 80 14.24 5.11 4.95
CA TRP A 80 12.98 5.46 5.55
C TRP A 80 12.13 4.22 5.83
N TYR A 81 11.43 4.23 6.97
CA TYR A 81 10.52 3.17 7.42
C TYR A 81 9.18 3.77 7.75
N TRP A 82 8.11 3.29 7.11
CA TRP A 82 6.77 3.87 7.22
C TRP A 82 6.06 3.39 8.47
N GLY A 83 5.98 4.28 9.47
CA GLY A 83 5.20 4.04 10.67
C GLY A 83 5.50 2.70 11.34
N VAL A 84 4.54 2.21 12.08
CA VAL A 84 4.62 0.90 12.76
C VAL A 84 4.69 -0.27 11.78
N ASP A 85 4.15 -0.10 10.57
CA ASP A 85 4.07 -1.15 9.55
C ASP A 85 5.44 -1.59 9.01
N ARG A 86 6.49 -0.85 9.29
CA ARG A 86 7.85 -1.13 8.81
C ARG A 86 8.88 -1.23 9.93
N LEU A 87 8.45 -1.24 11.21
CA LEU A 87 9.36 -1.34 12.35
C LEU A 87 10.13 -2.65 12.36
N TYR A 88 9.54 -3.77 11.94
CA TYR A 88 10.26 -5.05 11.87
C TYR A 88 11.47 -5.00 10.92
N HIS A 89 11.42 -4.21 9.85
CA HIS A 89 12.57 -4.01 8.98
C HIS A 89 13.66 -3.16 9.65
N LEU A 90 13.27 -2.12 10.39
CA LEU A 90 14.22 -1.30 11.16
C LEU A 90 14.87 -2.14 12.26
N GLU A 91 14.08 -2.86 13.02
CA GLU A 91 14.55 -3.72 14.11
C GLU A 91 15.51 -4.80 13.60
N GLN A 92 15.15 -5.48 12.51
CA GLN A 92 16.05 -6.44 11.85
C GLN A 92 17.35 -5.78 11.40
N ARG A 93 17.29 -4.58 10.82
CA ARG A 93 18.48 -3.82 10.40
C ARG A 93 19.39 -3.49 11.57
N LEU A 94 18.82 -3.09 12.71
CA LEU A 94 19.59 -2.80 13.92
C LEU A 94 20.27 -4.06 14.48
N ALA A 95 19.55 -5.19 14.47
CA ALA A 95 20.12 -6.50 14.89
C ALA A 95 21.26 -6.95 13.96
N GLU A 96 21.11 -6.84 12.63
CA GLU A 96 22.15 -7.16 11.65
C GLU A 96 23.43 -6.30 11.83
N LEU A 97 23.28 -5.06 12.30
CA LEU A 97 24.40 -4.17 12.60
C LEU A 97 25.05 -4.42 13.98
N GLY A 98 24.50 -5.33 14.76
CA GLY A 98 25.00 -5.64 16.11
C GLY A 98 24.82 -4.52 17.13
N ILE A 99 23.85 -3.62 16.90
CA ILE A 99 23.52 -2.50 17.81
C ILE A 99 22.20 -2.73 18.56
N ASP A 100 21.66 -3.93 18.47
CA ASP A 100 20.54 -4.39 19.26
C ASP A 100 20.96 -4.52 20.74
N ARG A 101 20.11 -4.03 21.66
CA ARG A 101 20.32 -4.14 23.11
C ARG A 101 20.09 -5.55 23.66
N SER A 102 19.37 -6.39 22.92
CA SER A 102 18.97 -7.75 23.31
C SER A 102 19.26 -8.76 22.18
N PRO A 103 20.54 -8.97 21.81
CA PRO A 103 20.91 -9.85 20.71
C PRO A 103 20.33 -11.26 20.86
N GLY A 104 19.78 -11.80 19.80
CA GLY A 104 19.22 -13.16 19.76
C GLY A 104 17.82 -13.31 20.36
N THR A 105 17.17 -12.23 20.76
CA THR A 105 15.74 -12.24 21.13
C THR A 105 14.85 -12.09 19.89
N SER A 106 13.59 -12.49 20.02
CA SER A 106 12.58 -12.26 18.98
C SER A 106 12.37 -10.77 18.76
N LEU A 107 12.02 -10.38 17.54
CA LEU A 107 11.66 -9.00 17.23
C LEU A 107 10.51 -8.53 18.12
N ILE A 108 10.55 -7.27 18.56
CA ILE A 108 9.48 -6.65 19.37
C ILE A 108 8.23 -6.47 18.50
N VAL A 109 8.42 -6.11 17.23
CA VAL A 109 7.34 -5.94 16.25
C VAL A 109 7.59 -6.91 15.08
N PRO A 110 7.27 -8.21 15.22
CA PRO A 110 7.51 -9.16 14.17
C PRO A 110 6.62 -8.88 12.95
N ARG A 111 7.13 -9.23 11.76
CA ARG A 111 6.32 -9.15 10.55
C ARG A 111 5.13 -10.09 10.66
N PRO A 112 3.89 -9.61 10.41
CA PRO A 112 2.73 -10.49 10.39
C PRO A 112 2.88 -11.56 9.30
N GLU A 113 2.67 -12.81 9.65
CA GLU A 113 2.57 -13.90 8.69
C GLU A 113 1.14 -14.01 8.15
N VAL A 114 1.02 -14.30 6.86
CA VAL A 114 -0.26 -14.50 6.20
C VAL A 114 -0.49 -15.98 6.02
N GLU A 115 -1.28 -16.55 6.90
CA GLU A 115 -1.64 -17.97 6.86
C GLU A 115 -3.16 -18.13 6.71
N PRO A 116 -3.62 -19.14 5.95
CA PRO A 116 -5.06 -19.33 5.70
C PRO A 116 -5.85 -19.81 6.93
N GLY A 117 -5.18 -20.22 7.99
CA GLY A 117 -5.84 -20.83 9.17
C GLY A 117 -6.50 -22.19 8.85
N GLU A 118 -7.20 -22.75 9.83
CA GLU A 118 -7.85 -24.07 9.70
C GLU A 118 -9.29 -23.97 9.15
N ARG A 119 -9.90 -22.81 9.20
CA ARG A 119 -11.28 -22.59 8.74
C ARG A 119 -11.30 -22.34 7.24
N VAL A 120 -12.08 -23.15 6.53
CA VAL A 120 -12.35 -22.98 5.10
C VAL A 120 -13.79 -22.49 4.93
N ASP A 121 -13.97 -21.39 4.21
CA ASP A 121 -15.28 -20.90 3.83
C ASP A 121 -15.90 -21.79 2.73
N ASN A 122 -17.21 -21.84 2.68
CA ASN A 122 -17.96 -22.58 1.66
C ASN A 122 -18.51 -21.69 0.53
N GLY A 123 -17.88 -20.54 0.29
CA GLY A 123 -18.34 -19.53 -0.66
C GLY A 123 -19.39 -18.59 -0.08
N SER A 124 -19.47 -18.48 1.25
CA SER A 124 -20.35 -17.51 1.93
C SER A 124 -19.76 -16.11 1.97
N LEU A 125 -18.43 -16.01 1.92
CA LEU A 125 -17.70 -14.75 1.93
C LEU A 125 -17.16 -14.41 0.54
N THR A 126 -16.96 -13.11 0.29
CA THR A 126 -16.36 -12.60 -0.93
C THR A 126 -15.21 -11.65 -0.57
N LEU A 127 -14.02 -11.96 -1.05
CA LEU A 127 -12.87 -11.07 -1.02
C LEU A 127 -12.85 -10.21 -2.26
N GLU A 128 -13.14 -8.93 -2.14
CA GLU A 128 -12.92 -7.96 -3.19
C GLU A 128 -11.49 -7.45 -3.15
N ILE A 129 -10.87 -7.40 -4.31
CA ILE A 129 -9.54 -6.83 -4.51
C ILE A 129 -9.63 -5.70 -5.52
N TYR A 130 -9.08 -4.52 -5.16
CA TYR A 130 -8.96 -3.35 -6.03
C TYR A 130 -7.51 -3.17 -6.50
N PRO A 131 -7.08 -3.89 -7.53
CA PRO A 131 -5.72 -3.82 -8.05
C PRO A 131 -5.54 -2.67 -9.04
N SER A 132 -4.29 -2.22 -9.20
CA SER A 132 -3.91 -1.33 -10.30
C SER A 132 -2.71 -1.89 -11.07
N LEU A 133 -2.77 -1.84 -12.40
CA LEU A 133 -1.71 -2.35 -13.28
C LEU A 133 -0.38 -1.59 -13.16
N ARG A 134 -0.36 -0.44 -12.49
CA ARG A 134 0.87 0.34 -12.24
C ARG A 134 1.26 0.42 -10.75
N SER A 135 0.63 -0.35 -9.90
CA SER A 135 0.97 -0.32 -8.47
C SER A 135 2.03 -1.37 -8.13
N PRO A 136 3.23 -0.97 -7.68
CA PRO A 136 4.24 -1.91 -7.19
C PRO A 136 3.72 -2.78 -6.04
N TYR A 137 2.97 -2.21 -5.10
CA TYR A 137 2.35 -2.98 -4.01
C TYR A 137 1.32 -3.99 -4.53
N THR A 138 0.53 -3.64 -5.56
CA THR A 138 -0.33 -4.64 -6.22
C THR A 138 0.49 -5.78 -6.79
N ALA A 139 1.64 -5.49 -7.41
CA ALA A 139 2.48 -6.52 -8.04
C ALA A 139 2.99 -7.58 -7.05
N ILE A 140 3.25 -7.20 -5.80
CA ILE A 140 3.76 -8.13 -4.79
C ILE A 140 2.67 -8.78 -3.91
N SER A 141 1.45 -8.26 -3.93
CA SER A 141 0.36 -8.74 -3.07
C SER A 141 -0.74 -9.48 -3.82
N PHE A 142 -0.92 -9.23 -5.12
CA PHE A 142 -2.06 -9.72 -5.87
C PHE A 142 -2.14 -11.26 -5.90
N ASP A 143 -1.08 -11.93 -6.33
CA ASP A 143 -1.06 -13.40 -6.42
C ASP A 143 -1.17 -14.06 -5.04
N ARG A 144 -0.63 -13.41 -4.00
CA ARG A 144 -0.77 -13.87 -2.61
C ARG A 144 -2.21 -13.80 -2.14
N ALA A 145 -2.93 -12.72 -2.48
CA ALA A 145 -4.34 -12.57 -2.14
C ALA A 145 -5.24 -13.54 -2.95
N VAL A 146 -4.94 -13.76 -4.24
CA VAL A 146 -5.61 -14.78 -5.05
C VAL A 146 -5.41 -16.17 -4.46
N LYS A 147 -4.17 -16.49 -4.05
CA LYS A 147 -3.86 -17.76 -3.38
C LYS A 147 -4.62 -17.89 -2.05
N LEU A 148 -4.64 -16.84 -1.24
CA LEU A 148 -5.36 -16.82 0.03
C LEU A 148 -6.86 -17.10 -0.18
N ALA A 149 -7.52 -16.40 -1.09
CA ALA A 149 -8.93 -16.64 -1.40
C ALA A 149 -9.21 -18.08 -1.81
N ARG A 150 -8.35 -18.65 -2.67
CA ARG A 150 -8.46 -20.07 -3.09
C ARG A 150 -8.28 -21.02 -1.90
N ASP A 151 -7.25 -20.80 -1.09
CA ASP A 151 -6.88 -21.72 -0.01
C ASP A 151 -7.89 -21.66 1.17
N THR A 152 -8.58 -20.53 1.33
CA THR A 152 -9.63 -20.33 2.34
C THR A 152 -11.05 -20.61 1.84
N GLY A 153 -11.25 -20.90 0.54
CA GLY A 153 -12.57 -21.14 -0.05
C GLY A 153 -13.45 -19.90 -0.19
N VAL A 154 -12.90 -18.71 0.03
CA VAL A 154 -13.60 -17.42 -0.11
C VAL A 154 -13.74 -17.09 -1.60
N ASN A 155 -14.89 -16.58 -2.03
CA ASN A 155 -15.08 -16.10 -3.38
C ASN A 155 -14.14 -14.92 -3.67
N LEU A 156 -13.55 -14.88 -4.86
CA LEU A 156 -12.69 -13.78 -5.27
C LEU A 156 -13.41 -12.89 -6.27
N GLN A 157 -13.45 -11.59 -5.99
CA GLN A 157 -13.92 -10.57 -6.92
C GLN A 157 -12.81 -9.56 -7.20
N VAL A 158 -12.35 -9.50 -8.43
CA VAL A 158 -11.30 -8.56 -8.86
C VAL A 158 -11.94 -7.34 -9.50
N ARG A 159 -11.68 -6.16 -8.91
CA ARG A 159 -12.21 -4.86 -9.31
C ARG A 159 -11.06 -3.90 -9.69
N PRO A 160 -10.49 -4.02 -10.89
CA PRO A 160 -9.36 -3.17 -11.26
C PRO A 160 -9.75 -1.70 -11.32
N VAL A 161 -8.79 -0.83 -10.97
CA VAL A 161 -8.94 0.63 -11.02
C VAL A 161 -7.75 1.27 -11.71
N LEU A 162 -7.95 2.42 -12.34
CA LEU A 162 -6.88 3.18 -12.99
C LEU A 162 -5.81 3.61 -11.96
N PRO A 163 -4.54 3.65 -12.37
CA PRO A 163 -3.47 4.25 -11.56
C PRO A 163 -3.81 5.67 -11.12
N MET A 164 -3.45 6.03 -9.88
CA MET A 164 -3.72 7.37 -9.30
C MET A 164 -3.30 8.51 -10.23
N VAL A 165 -2.09 8.42 -10.78
CA VAL A 165 -1.55 9.45 -11.69
C VAL A 165 -2.33 9.57 -13.00
N MET A 166 -3.00 8.50 -13.45
CA MET A 166 -3.88 8.52 -14.63
C MET A 166 -5.29 9.06 -14.31
N ARG A 167 -5.59 9.23 -13.01
CA ARG A 167 -6.82 9.86 -12.49
C ARG A 167 -6.62 11.32 -12.08
N GLY A 168 -5.46 11.92 -12.40
CA GLY A 168 -5.13 13.29 -12.03
C GLY A 168 -4.63 13.48 -10.59
N VAL A 169 -4.39 12.41 -9.83
CA VAL A 169 -3.82 12.48 -8.50
C VAL A 169 -2.30 12.49 -8.61
N PRO A 170 -1.62 13.60 -8.31
CA PRO A 170 -0.18 13.71 -8.51
C PRO A 170 0.60 12.79 -7.55
N ALA A 171 1.72 12.27 -8.03
CA ALA A 171 2.70 11.59 -7.20
C ALA A 171 4.06 12.27 -7.40
N THR A 172 4.65 12.78 -6.33
CA THR A 172 5.98 13.36 -6.38
C THR A 172 7.04 12.29 -6.70
N ARG A 173 8.18 12.72 -7.25
CA ARG A 173 9.32 11.80 -7.48
C ARG A 173 9.76 11.13 -6.17
N GLN A 174 9.79 11.86 -5.07
CA GLN A 174 10.15 11.34 -3.75
C GLN A 174 9.19 10.20 -3.33
N LYS A 175 7.88 10.41 -3.47
CA LYS A 175 6.86 9.39 -3.19
C LYS A 175 7.06 8.15 -4.06
N GLY A 176 7.27 8.32 -5.36
CA GLY A 176 7.50 7.21 -6.28
C GLY A 176 8.76 6.41 -5.92
N MET A 177 9.86 7.07 -5.60
CA MET A 177 11.12 6.42 -5.19
C MET A 177 10.98 5.67 -3.87
N TYR A 178 10.28 6.26 -2.89
CA TYR A 178 10.02 5.56 -1.63
C TYR A 178 9.19 4.29 -1.86
N ILE A 179 8.05 4.40 -2.56
CA ILE A 179 7.16 3.26 -2.87
C ILE A 179 7.97 2.13 -3.52
N PHE A 180 8.84 2.45 -4.46
CA PHE A 180 9.61 1.45 -5.17
C PHE A 180 10.62 0.72 -4.27
N ARG A 181 11.34 1.46 -3.42
CA ARG A 181 12.30 0.90 -2.45
C ARG A 181 11.60 0.07 -1.38
N ASP A 182 10.50 0.59 -0.85
CA ASP A 182 9.70 -0.10 0.18
C ASP A 182 9.08 -1.39 -0.38
N THR A 183 8.52 -1.34 -1.59
CA THR A 183 7.99 -2.54 -2.26
C THR A 183 9.09 -3.58 -2.49
N ALA A 184 10.30 -3.18 -2.90
CA ALA A 184 11.41 -4.11 -3.09
C ALA A 184 11.83 -4.77 -1.77
N ARG A 185 11.79 -4.04 -0.66
CA ARG A 185 12.07 -4.54 0.67
C ARG A 185 10.99 -5.54 1.13
N GLU A 186 9.72 -5.17 0.99
CA GLU A 186 8.58 -6.03 1.27
C GLU A 186 8.56 -7.29 0.41
N ALA A 187 8.90 -7.18 -0.87
CA ALA A 187 9.00 -8.32 -1.77
C ALA A 187 10.04 -9.33 -1.29
N ARG A 188 11.24 -8.86 -0.91
CA ARG A 188 12.28 -9.73 -0.34
C ARG A 188 11.82 -10.44 0.92
N ALA A 189 11.20 -9.70 1.86
CA ALA A 189 10.69 -10.28 3.09
C ALA A 189 9.55 -11.30 2.87
N ALA A 190 8.78 -11.13 1.79
CA ALA A 190 7.70 -12.05 1.41
C ALA A 190 8.15 -13.20 0.48
N GLY A 191 9.42 -13.26 0.08
CA GLY A 191 9.90 -14.23 -0.91
C GLY A 191 9.31 -14.03 -2.31
N VAL A 192 8.88 -12.80 -2.66
CA VAL A 192 8.28 -12.47 -3.94
C VAL A 192 9.31 -11.85 -4.87
N THR A 193 9.39 -12.32 -6.12
CA THR A 193 10.28 -11.74 -7.12
C THR A 193 9.78 -10.38 -7.58
N PHE A 194 10.64 -9.36 -7.46
CA PHE A 194 10.34 -7.97 -7.85
C PHE A 194 11.64 -7.24 -8.24
N GLY A 195 11.57 -6.30 -9.18
CA GLY A 195 12.68 -5.37 -9.43
C GLY A 195 13.14 -5.23 -10.87
N ASN A 196 12.95 -6.21 -11.74
CA ASN A 196 13.18 -6.01 -13.17
C ASN A 196 11.93 -5.33 -13.76
N PHE A 197 12.02 -4.01 -13.92
CA PHE A 197 10.85 -3.13 -14.03
C PHE A 197 10.73 -2.45 -15.39
N TYR A 198 9.52 -2.51 -15.94
CA TYR A 198 9.04 -1.66 -17.03
C TYR A 198 7.85 -0.85 -16.52
N ASP A 199 7.92 0.50 -16.54
CA ASP A 199 6.80 1.34 -16.09
C ASP A 199 5.63 1.29 -17.08
N PRO A 200 4.48 0.71 -16.70
CA PRO A 200 3.34 0.57 -17.59
C PRO A 200 2.43 1.81 -17.60
N ILE A 201 2.94 2.99 -17.28
CA ILE A 201 2.12 4.22 -17.26
C ILE A 201 1.57 4.57 -18.65
N GLY A 202 0.33 5.07 -18.69
CA GLY A 202 -0.31 5.56 -19.90
C GLY A 202 -0.81 4.44 -20.80
N GLU A 203 -0.34 4.41 -22.03
CA GLU A 203 -0.84 3.49 -23.05
C GLU A 203 -0.69 2.00 -22.72
N PRO A 204 0.44 1.52 -22.14
CA PRO A 204 0.55 0.12 -21.76
C PRO A 204 -0.56 -0.33 -20.79
N ALA A 205 -0.87 0.49 -19.78
CA ALA A 205 -1.95 0.20 -18.84
C ALA A 205 -3.32 0.21 -19.53
N ARG A 206 -3.59 1.20 -20.41
CA ARG A 206 -4.85 1.26 -21.17
C ARG A 206 -5.06 0.01 -22.03
N ARG A 207 -4.01 -0.43 -22.71
CA ARG A 207 -4.04 -1.67 -23.52
C ARG A 207 -4.30 -2.90 -22.66
N GLY A 208 -3.70 -2.97 -21.47
CA GLY A 208 -3.98 -4.04 -20.52
C GLY A 208 -5.42 -4.04 -20.02
N TYR A 209 -5.94 -2.86 -19.64
CA TYR A 209 -7.32 -2.74 -19.17
C TYR A 209 -8.36 -2.99 -20.26
N SER A 210 -8.09 -2.65 -21.53
CA SER A 210 -9.03 -2.93 -22.61
C SER A 210 -9.29 -4.43 -22.82
N LEU A 211 -8.36 -5.28 -22.41
CA LEU A 211 -8.53 -6.74 -22.45
C LEU A 211 -9.26 -7.31 -21.22
N TYR A 212 -9.38 -6.54 -20.13
CA TYR A 212 -9.85 -7.07 -18.85
C TYR A 212 -11.31 -7.57 -18.89
N PRO A 213 -12.31 -6.83 -19.47
CA PRO A 213 -13.69 -7.31 -19.54
C PRO A 213 -13.78 -8.66 -20.27
N TRP A 214 -13.17 -8.74 -21.45
CA TRP A 214 -13.12 -9.97 -22.24
C TRP A 214 -12.43 -11.15 -21.51
N ALA A 215 -11.32 -10.89 -20.83
CA ALA A 215 -10.64 -11.89 -20.02
C ALA A 215 -11.48 -12.35 -18.83
N SER A 216 -12.22 -11.43 -18.21
CA SER A 216 -13.14 -11.71 -17.10
C SER A 216 -14.30 -12.60 -17.52
N GLU A 217 -14.91 -12.36 -18.68
CA GLU A 217 -15.96 -13.19 -19.25
C GLU A 217 -15.51 -14.65 -19.47
N GLN A 218 -14.22 -14.85 -19.71
CA GLN A 218 -13.60 -16.18 -19.84
C GLN A 218 -13.10 -16.77 -18.51
N GLY A 219 -13.40 -16.11 -17.37
CA GLY A 219 -12.88 -16.51 -16.06
C GLY A 219 -11.36 -16.32 -15.90
N LYS A 220 -10.72 -15.50 -16.77
CA LYS A 220 -9.28 -15.26 -16.84
C LYS A 220 -8.88 -13.84 -16.37
N GLY A 221 -9.79 -13.05 -15.82
CA GLY A 221 -9.52 -11.68 -15.38
C GLY A 221 -8.37 -11.59 -14.38
N ALA A 222 -8.39 -12.42 -13.34
CA ALA A 222 -7.30 -12.48 -12.36
C ALA A 222 -5.97 -12.94 -13.00
N ALA A 223 -6.01 -13.92 -13.88
CA ALA A 223 -4.82 -14.42 -14.59
C ALA A 223 -4.20 -13.34 -15.49
N LEU A 224 -5.04 -12.51 -16.15
CA LEU A 224 -4.57 -11.38 -16.96
C LEU A 224 -3.86 -10.33 -16.10
N ILE A 225 -4.44 -9.94 -14.95
CA ILE A 225 -3.82 -8.98 -14.02
C ILE A 225 -2.48 -9.53 -13.52
N SER A 226 -2.44 -10.77 -13.05
CA SER A 226 -1.21 -11.44 -12.59
C SER A 226 -0.13 -11.47 -13.66
N ALA A 227 -0.44 -11.91 -14.87
CA ALA A 227 0.47 -11.94 -16.00
C ALA A 227 1.01 -10.56 -16.36
N PHE A 228 0.15 -9.53 -16.37
CA PHE A 228 0.53 -8.16 -16.64
C PHE A 228 1.53 -7.63 -15.60
N LEU A 229 1.20 -7.79 -14.31
CA LEU A 229 2.05 -7.36 -13.20
C LEU A 229 3.40 -8.09 -13.21
N SER A 230 3.42 -9.39 -13.45
CA SER A 230 4.64 -10.18 -13.60
C SER A 230 5.51 -9.68 -14.76
N CYS A 231 4.91 -9.43 -15.93
CA CYS A 231 5.63 -8.88 -17.08
C CYS A 231 6.23 -7.51 -16.80
N ALA A 232 5.46 -6.62 -16.14
CA ALA A 232 5.90 -5.26 -15.84
C ALA A 232 6.93 -5.18 -14.71
N PHE A 233 6.71 -5.89 -13.60
CA PHE A 233 7.48 -5.66 -12.36
C PHE A 233 8.52 -6.75 -12.03
N THR A 234 8.48 -7.87 -12.75
CA THR A 234 9.41 -8.99 -12.54
C THR A 234 10.27 -9.27 -13.76
N LYS A 235 9.70 -9.15 -14.95
CA LYS A 235 10.37 -9.52 -16.22
C LYS A 235 10.85 -8.31 -17.03
N GLY A 236 10.46 -7.09 -16.67
CA GLY A 236 10.85 -5.86 -17.37
C GLY A 236 10.39 -5.80 -18.83
N ILE A 237 9.26 -6.44 -19.16
CA ILE A 237 8.79 -6.55 -20.53
C ILE A 237 8.10 -5.27 -20.96
N ASN A 238 8.48 -4.75 -22.11
CA ASN A 238 7.82 -3.60 -22.73
C ASN A 238 6.42 -3.98 -23.25
N ILE A 239 5.43 -3.80 -22.40
CA ILE A 239 4.01 -4.14 -22.67
C ILE A 239 3.36 -3.17 -23.66
N ASN A 240 3.99 -2.01 -23.93
CA ASN A 240 3.50 -1.08 -24.94
C ASN A 240 3.58 -1.64 -26.39
N ARG A 241 4.43 -2.63 -26.60
CA ARG A 241 4.55 -3.31 -27.90
C ARG A 241 3.70 -4.57 -27.93
N ASP A 242 3.16 -4.90 -29.11
CA ASP A 242 2.37 -6.12 -29.30
C ASP A 242 3.09 -7.37 -28.85
N LYS A 243 4.40 -7.49 -29.10
CA LYS A 243 5.21 -8.60 -28.64
C LYS A 243 5.17 -8.77 -27.11
N GLY A 244 5.19 -7.66 -26.36
CA GLY A 244 5.12 -7.68 -24.90
C GLY A 244 3.72 -7.97 -24.39
N LEU A 245 2.69 -7.35 -24.98
CA LEU A 245 1.29 -7.60 -24.60
C LEU A 245 0.87 -9.04 -24.98
N LYS A 246 1.31 -9.56 -26.12
CA LYS A 246 1.15 -10.97 -26.49
C LYS A 246 1.64 -11.91 -25.39
N LYS A 247 2.82 -11.60 -24.82
CA LYS A 247 3.37 -12.40 -23.72
C LYS A 247 2.48 -12.40 -22.47
N VAL A 248 1.87 -11.26 -22.17
CA VAL A 248 0.89 -11.15 -21.07
C VAL A 248 -0.33 -12.02 -21.33
N VAL A 249 -0.90 -11.93 -22.55
CA VAL A 249 -2.08 -12.68 -22.97
C VAL A 249 -1.84 -14.19 -22.91
N GLU A 250 -0.72 -14.64 -23.47
CA GLU A 250 -0.33 -16.07 -23.48
C GLU A 250 -0.10 -16.61 -22.06
N LEU A 251 0.56 -15.82 -21.18
CA LEU A 251 0.77 -16.20 -19.78
C LEU A 251 -0.54 -16.29 -18.99
N ALA A 252 -1.55 -15.48 -19.36
CA ALA A 252 -2.90 -15.56 -18.78
C ALA A 252 -3.71 -16.77 -19.32
N GLY A 253 -3.18 -17.54 -20.27
CA GLY A 253 -3.88 -18.64 -20.91
C GLY A 253 -5.00 -18.19 -21.85
N LEU A 254 -4.80 -17.04 -22.51
CA LEU A 254 -5.73 -16.42 -23.46
C LEU A 254 -5.16 -16.46 -24.89
N ASP A 255 -6.02 -16.42 -25.88
CA ASP A 255 -5.65 -16.42 -27.30
C ASP A 255 -5.28 -15.01 -27.79
N TRP A 256 -4.06 -14.87 -28.32
CA TRP A 256 -3.58 -13.59 -28.82
C TRP A 256 -4.32 -13.10 -30.07
N SER A 257 -4.74 -14.00 -30.95
CA SER A 257 -5.44 -13.62 -32.18
C SER A 257 -6.81 -12.98 -31.90
N GLN A 258 -7.46 -13.41 -30.82
CA GLN A 258 -8.69 -12.79 -30.33
C GLN A 258 -8.37 -11.48 -29.58
N ALA A 259 -7.36 -11.47 -28.70
CA ALA A 259 -6.95 -10.29 -27.96
C ALA A 259 -6.60 -9.12 -28.88
N GLN A 260 -5.93 -9.35 -30.01
CA GLN A 260 -5.58 -8.31 -30.99
C GLN A 260 -6.79 -7.55 -31.54
N LYS A 261 -7.94 -8.18 -31.63
CA LYS A 261 -9.19 -7.55 -32.12
C LYS A 261 -9.85 -6.69 -31.05
N ILE A 262 -9.47 -6.85 -29.78
CA ILE A 262 -10.07 -6.22 -28.60
C ILE A 262 -9.19 -5.11 -28.04
N VAL A 263 -7.86 -5.25 -28.16
CA VAL A 263 -6.91 -4.25 -27.65
C VAL A 263 -7.27 -2.85 -28.16
N GLY A 264 -7.42 -1.91 -27.20
CA GLY A 264 -7.77 -0.52 -27.49
C GLY A 264 -9.25 -0.26 -27.79
N GLN A 265 -10.10 -1.28 -27.78
CA GLN A 265 -11.55 -1.05 -27.87
C GLN A 265 -12.07 -0.35 -26.61
N PRO A 266 -13.05 0.56 -26.74
CA PRO A 266 -13.64 1.27 -25.59
C PRO A 266 -14.55 0.35 -24.77
N GLY A 267 -15.00 0.87 -23.60
CA GLY A 267 -15.98 0.21 -22.74
C GLY A 267 -15.41 -0.29 -21.40
N TRP A 268 -14.11 -0.52 -21.34
CA TRP A 268 -13.43 -0.87 -20.10
C TRP A 268 -13.36 0.31 -19.12
N GLU A 269 -13.37 1.55 -19.61
CA GLU A 269 -13.25 2.77 -18.80
C GLU A 269 -14.41 2.87 -17.80
N LYS A 270 -15.63 2.56 -18.26
CA LYS A 270 -16.82 2.58 -17.40
C LYS A 270 -16.69 1.56 -16.27
N LEU A 271 -16.24 0.33 -16.57
CA LEU A 271 -16.02 -0.70 -15.56
C LEU A 271 -15.03 -0.25 -14.49
N LEU A 272 -13.91 0.35 -14.88
CA LEU A 272 -12.90 0.82 -13.93
C LEU A 272 -13.40 2.02 -13.12
N GLU A 273 -14.21 2.88 -13.71
CA GLU A 273 -14.83 4.01 -13.01
C GLU A 273 -15.86 3.54 -11.99
N ASP A 274 -16.72 2.58 -12.36
CA ASP A 274 -17.70 1.98 -11.45
C ASP A 274 -16.96 1.31 -10.25
N ASN A 275 -15.87 0.57 -10.51
CA ASN A 275 -15.04 -0.01 -9.47
C ASN A 275 -14.41 1.06 -8.56
N ARG A 276 -13.97 2.19 -9.12
CA ARG A 276 -13.40 3.29 -8.34
C ARG A 276 -14.45 3.92 -7.42
N GLN A 277 -15.66 4.13 -7.94
CA GLN A 277 -16.76 4.69 -7.15
C GLN A 277 -17.14 3.76 -5.99
N GLU A 278 -17.25 2.47 -6.26
CA GLU A 278 -17.50 1.46 -5.22
C GLU A 278 -16.39 1.43 -4.16
N MET A 279 -15.13 1.49 -4.59
CA MET A 279 -14.00 1.58 -3.68
C MET A 279 -14.10 2.80 -2.75
N TYR A 280 -14.46 3.96 -3.29
CA TYR A 280 -14.60 5.19 -2.49
C TYR A 280 -15.83 5.17 -1.59
N ALA A 281 -16.96 4.65 -2.07
CA ALA A 281 -18.17 4.48 -1.26
C ALA A 281 -17.94 3.57 -0.04
N SER A 282 -16.99 2.63 -0.15
CA SER A 282 -16.57 1.74 0.93
C SER A 282 -15.50 2.36 1.86
N GLY A 283 -15.19 3.66 1.73
CA GLY A 283 -14.16 4.33 2.53
C GLY A 283 -12.72 4.01 2.12
N LEU A 284 -12.52 3.26 1.04
CA LEU A 284 -11.21 2.91 0.50
C LEU A 284 -10.79 3.93 -0.56
N TRP A 285 -9.48 4.24 -0.66
CA TRP A 285 -9.01 5.24 -1.62
C TRP A 285 -7.70 4.88 -2.35
N GLY A 286 -6.92 3.97 -1.78
CA GLY A 286 -5.62 3.53 -2.28
C GLY A 286 -5.67 2.19 -2.99
N VAL A 287 -4.56 1.79 -3.61
CA VAL A 287 -4.42 0.49 -4.26
C VAL A 287 -3.07 -0.15 -3.90
N PRO A 288 -3.04 -1.48 -3.65
CA PRO A 288 -4.20 -2.35 -3.58
C PRO A 288 -5.05 -2.09 -2.34
N SER A 289 -6.36 -2.26 -2.46
CA SER A 289 -7.29 -2.32 -1.33
C SER A 289 -8.03 -3.66 -1.35
N PHE A 290 -8.44 -4.09 -0.17
CA PHE A 290 -9.14 -5.36 0.05
C PHE A 290 -10.37 -5.12 0.91
N ARG A 291 -11.47 -5.79 0.57
CA ARG A 291 -12.70 -5.80 1.37
C ARG A 291 -13.22 -7.22 1.47
N LEU A 292 -13.52 -7.67 2.67
CA LEU A 292 -14.19 -8.95 2.90
C LEU A 292 -15.66 -8.70 3.19
N LEU A 293 -16.53 -9.32 2.42
CA LEU A 293 -17.98 -9.18 2.50
C LEU A 293 -18.62 -10.52 2.83
N ASP A 294 -19.68 -10.48 3.63
CA ASP A 294 -20.63 -11.58 3.74
C ASP A 294 -21.78 -11.42 2.71
N LYS A 295 -22.79 -12.31 2.79
CA LYS A 295 -23.93 -12.27 1.87
C LYS A 295 -24.86 -11.05 2.04
N SER A 296 -24.68 -10.29 3.10
CA SER A 296 -25.47 -9.08 3.37
C SER A 296 -24.82 -7.81 2.78
N GLY A 297 -23.56 -7.86 2.37
CA GLY A 297 -22.81 -6.78 1.70
C GLY A 297 -22.02 -5.89 2.63
#